data_96bc7248ef2980c19d85129a98f04a8b
#
_entry.id   96bc7248ef2980c19d85129a98f04a8b
#
_cell.length_a   1.000
_cell.length_b   1.000
_cell.length_c   1.000
_cell.angle_alpha   90.00
_cell.angle_beta   90.00
_cell.angle_gamma   90.00
#
_symmetry.space_group_name_H-M   'P 1'
#
loop_
_entity.id
_entity.type
_entity.pdbx_description
1 polymer ?
#
loop_
_entity_poly.entity_id
_entity_poly.type
_entity_poly.pdbx_seq_one_letter_code
_entity_poly.pdbx_strand_id
1 'polypeptide(L)' 'MITSENIKSHEIIGLHATIIESSNSQLKGLNGIIVYETKNTFMLETINGLKTIPKLFNKWEFQINKLKIVMEGLIMRKK' A
#
# COMPACT_ATOMS: atom_id res chain seq x y z
N MET A 1 -2.24 -7.43 16.42
CA MET A 1 -1.21 -7.57 15.41
C MET A 1 -1.83 -7.53 14.01
N ILE A 2 -1.26 -6.75 13.12
CA ILE A 2 -1.74 -6.69 11.74
C ILE A 2 -0.98 -7.72 10.92
N THR A 3 -1.71 -8.62 10.26
CA THR A 3 -1.14 -9.62 9.37
C THR A 3 -1.84 -9.52 8.02
N SER A 4 -1.32 -10.24 7.02
CA SER A 4 -1.95 -10.25 5.71
C SER A 4 -3.36 -10.79 5.72
N GLU A 5 -3.72 -11.58 6.74
CA GLU A 5 -5.04 -12.18 6.84
C GLU A 5 -6.07 -11.28 7.52
N ASN A 6 -5.63 -10.42 8.44
CA ASN A 6 -6.54 -9.60 9.22
C ASN A 6 -6.44 -8.09 8.97
N ILE A 7 -5.71 -7.69 7.95
CA ILE A 7 -5.69 -6.29 7.54
C ILE A 7 -7.01 -5.96 6.85
N LYS A 8 -7.68 -4.94 7.35
CA LYS A 8 -8.94 -4.44 6.80
C LYS A 8 -8.77 -2.99 6.39
N SER A 9 -9.68 -2.51 5.54
CA SER A 9 -9.60 -1.16 5.00
C SER A 9 -9.41 -0.11 6.09
N HIS A 10 -10.18 -0.20 7.17
CA HIS A 10 -10.12 0.79 8.24
C HIS A 10 -8.82 0.73 9.04
N GLU A 11 -8.07 -0.38 8.94
CA GLU A 11 -6.80 -0.53 9.64
C GLU A 11 -5.64 -0.02 8.81
N ILE A 12 -5.76 -0.08 7.49
CA ILE A 12 -4.68 0.30 6.58
C ILE A 12 -4.78 1.77 6.18
N ILE A 13 -5.97 2.35 6.18
CA ILE A 13 -6.14 3.77 5.87
C ILE A 13 -5.46 4.59 6.96
N GLY A 14 -4.66 5.55 6.54
CA GLY A 14 -3.87 6.38 7.44
C GLY A 14 -2.44 5.90 7.63
N LEU A 15 -2.10 4.70 7.15
CA LEU A 15 -0.74 4.21 7.23
C LEU A 15 0.13 4.81 6.13
N HIS A 16 1.39 5.01 6.44
CA HIS A 16 2.38 5.39 5.43
C HIS A 16 2.78 4.13 4.65
N ALA A 17 2.71 4.22 3.34
CA ALA A 17 3.06 3.11 2.47
C ALA A 17 4.10 3.56 1.45
N THR A 18 5.01 2.66 1.11
CA THR A 18 6.04 2.90 0.11
C THR A 18 6.04 1.72 -0.86
N ILE A 19 6.14 2.01 -2.14
CA ILE A 19 6.29 0.96 -3.16
C ILE A 19 7.78 0.67 -3.28
N ILE A 20 8.20 -0.48 -2.76
CA ILE A 20 9.61 -0.86 -2.76
C ILE A 20 10.01 -1.59 -4.04
N GLU A 21 9.06 -2.23 -4.71
CA GLU A 21 9.27 -2.82 -6.02
C GLU A 21 8.00 -2.71 -6.85
N SER A 22 8.15 -2.59 -8.16
CA SER A 22 7.02 -2.49 -9.07
C SER A 22 7.43 -2.93 -10.45
N SER A 23 6.48 -3.52 -11.19
CA SER A 23 6.66 -3.78 -12.61
C SER A 23 6.72 -2.49 -13.42
N ASN A 24 6.19 -1.39 -12.88
CA ASN A 24 6.29 -0.07 -13.47
C ASN A 24 7.35 0.73 -12.71
N SER A 25 8.48 0.98 -13.37
CA SER A 25 9.61 1.65 -12.72
C SER A 25 9.25 3.05 -12.22
N GLN A 26 8.24 3.69 -12.80
CA GLN A 26 7.81 5.02 -12.37
C GLN A 26 7.14 4.99 -11.00
N LEU A 27 6.64 3.83 -10.58
CA LEU A 27 5.99 3.68 -9.28
C LEU A 27 6.97 3.31 -8.17
N LYS A 28 8.12 2.76 -8.52
CA LYS A 28 9.10 2.33 -7.53
C LYS A 28 9.59 3.54 -6.74
N GLY A 29 9.53 3.42 -5.41
CA GLY A 29 9.92 4.51 -4.52
C GLY A 29 8.81 5.49 -4.20
N LEU A 30 7.68 5.39 -4.88
CA LEU A 30 6.54 6.24 -4.56
C LEU A 30 6.05 5.93 -3.15
N ASN A 31 5.74 6.96 -2.39
CA ASN A 31 5.25 6.79 -1.03
C ASN A 31 4.22 7.86 -0.70
N GLY A 32 3.43 7.58 0.33
CA GLY A 32 2.41 8.50 0.78
C GLY A 32 1.54 7.86 1.85
N ILE A 33 0.49 8.56 2.23
CA ILE A 33 -0.47 8.07 3.22
C ILE A 33 -1.65 7.46 2.48
N ILE A 34 -2.05 6.26 2.89
CA ILE A 34 -3.21 5.61 2.30
C ILE A 34 -4.46 6.32 2.79
N VAL A 35 -5.22 6.91 1.86
CA VAL A 35 -6.45 7.64 2.18
C VAL A 35 -7.69 6.87 1.75
N TYR A 36 -7.54 5.88 0.88
CA TYR A 36 -8.67 5.07 0.45
C TYR A 36 -8.17 3.75 -0.10
N GLU A 37 -8.98 2.71 0.05
CA GLU A 37 -8.68 1.38 -0.46
C GLU A 37 -9.87 0.83 -1.22
N THR A 38 -9.60 0.28 -2.41
CA THR A 38 -10.58 -0.53 -3.14
C THR A 38 -10.11 -1.97 -3.14
N LYS A 39 -10.90 -2.83 -3.79
CA LYS A 39 -10.54 -4.25 -3.91
C LYS A 39 -9.16 -4.45 -4.54
N ASN A 40 -8.82 -3.64 -5.54
CA ASN A 40 -7.62 -3.85 -6.34
C ASN A 40 -6.61 -2.71 -6.27
N THR A 41 -6.93 -1.61 -5.60
CA THR A 41 -6.07 -0.42 -5.60
C THR A 41 -5.99 0.20 -4.23
N PHE A 42 -4.91 1.01 -4.04
CA PHE A 42 -4.83 1.96 -2.94
C PHE A 42 -4.77 3.37 -3.50
N MET A 43 -5.40 4.30 -2.83
CA MET A 43 -5.22 5.71 -3.13
C MET A 43 -4.28 6.31 -2.10
N LEU A 44 -3.17 6.88 -2.59
CA LEU A 44 -2.16 7.48 -1.75
C LEU A 44 -2.18 8.99 -1.88
N GLU A 45 -2.07 9.67 -0.75
CA GLU A 45 -1.80 11.09 -0.75
C GLU A 45 -0.29 11.28 -0.71
N THR A 46 0.26 11.72 -1.83
CA THR A 46 1.70 11.91 -2.00
C THR A 46 2.02 13.40 -2.05
N ILE A 47 3.31 13.71 -2.04
CA ILE A 47 3.78 15.09 -2.19
C ILE A 47 3.30 15.72 -3.49
N ASN A 48 3.02 14.90 -4.50
CA ASN A 48 2.56 15.36 -5.81
C ASN A 48 1.03 15.24 -5.99
N GLY A 49 0.29 15.00 -4.91
CA GLY A 49 -1.15 14.88 -4.93
C GLY A 49 -1.62 13.44 -4.77
N LEU A 50 -2.89 13.22 -5.02
CA LEU A 50 -3.50 11.90 -4.88
C LEU A 50 -3.13 11.01 -6.07
N LYS A 51 -2.76 9.77 -5.76
CA LYS A 51 -2.42 8.77 -6.76
C LYS A 51 -3.19 7.49 -6.48
N THR A 52 -3.77 6.89 -7.51
CA THR A 52 -4.42 5.58 -7.39
C THR A 52 -3.47 4.53 -7.96
N ILE A 53 -3.07 3.58 -7.11
CA ILE A 53 -2.03 2.62 -7.44
C ILE A 53 -2.59 1.21 -7.33
N PRO A 54 -2.43 0.35 -8.35
CA PRO A 54 -2.89 -1.03 -8.25
C PRO A 54 -2.11 -1.79 -7.19
N LYS A 55 -2.79 -2.69 -6.50
CA LYS A 55 -2.15 -3.56 -5.51
C LYS A 55 -1.24 -4.59 -6.18
N LEU A 56 -1.69 -5.17 -7.30
CA LEU A 56 -0.92 -6.17 -8.03
C LEU A 56 0.32 -5.58 -8.67
N PHE A 57 1.33 -6.43 -8.86
CA PHE A 57 2.59 -6.09 -9.51
C PHE A 57 3.44 -5.08 -8.75
N ASN A 58 3.07 -4.80 -7.51
CA ASN A 58 3.81 -3.91 -6.64
C ASN A 58 4.09 -4.61 -5.32
N LYS A 59 5.24 -4.34 -4.75
CA LYS A 59 5.58 -4.77 -3.41
C LYS A 59 5.52 -3.54 -2.51
N TRP A 60 4.74 -3.65 -1.45
CA TRP A 60 4.43 -2.53 -0.57
C TRP A 60 5.12 -2.68 0.77
N GLU A 61 5.58 -1.59 1.32
CA GLU A 61 6.09 -1.53 2.68
C GLU A 61 5.20 -0.58 3.47
N PHE A 62 4.55 -1.09 4.50
CA PHE A 62 3.71 -0.27 5.38
C PHE A 62 4.46 0.00 6.67
N GLN A 63 4.41 1.23 7.14
CA GLN A 63 5.00 1.60 8.40
C GLN A 63 3.92 1.68 9.47
N ILE A 64 4.06 0.87 10.52
CA ILE A 64 3.13 0.81 11.65
C ILE A 64 3.97 1.02 12.90
N ASN A 65 3.83 2.21 13.52
CA ASN A 65 4.69 2.60 14.64
C ASN A 65 6.16 2.53 14.24
N LYS A 66 6.94 1.70 14.92
CA LYS A 66 8.37 1.52 14.63
C LYS A 66 8.62 0.30 13.74
N LEU A 67 7.57 -0.39 13.32
CA LEU A 67 7.67 -1.60 12.50
C LEU A 67 7.42 -1.29 11.05
N LYS A 68 8.09 -2.04 10.19
CA LYS A 68 7.82 -2.00 8.75
C LYS A 68 7.36 -3.38 8.33
N ILE A 69 6.22 -3.41 7.64
CA ILE A 69 5.63 -4.66 7.17
C ILE A 69 5.64 -4.63 5.65
N VAL A 70 6.25 -5.65 5.05
CA VAL A 70 6.33 -5.77 3.60
C VAL A 70 5.30 -6.79 3.14
N MET A 71 4.49 -6.41 2.16
CA MET A 71 3.51 -7.31 1.57
C MET A 71 3.50 -7.17 0.06
N GLU A 72 3.31 -8.29 -0.62
CA GLU A 72 3.11 -8.28 -2.06
C GLU A 72 1.65 -8.02 -2.38
N GLY A 73 1.41 -7.29 -3.46
CA GLY A 73 0.06 -6.94 -3.87
C GLY A 73 -0.85 -8.12 -4.08
N LEU A 74 -0.30 -9.25 -4.51
CA LEU A 74 -1.08 -10.47 -4.71
C LEU A 74 -1.74 -10.95 -3.40
N ILE A 75 -1.03 -10.80 -2.29
CA ILE A 75 -1.54 -11.20 -0.97
C ILE A 75 -2.62 -10.22 -0.49
N MET A 76 -2.48 -8.95 -0.82
CA MET A 76 -3.41 -7.90 -0.38
C MET A 76 -4.70 -7.86 -1.16
N ARG A 77 -4.78 -8.57 -2.27
CA ARG A 77 -5.94 -8.56 -3.13
C ARG A 77 -7.10 -9.29 -2.45
N LYS A 78 -8.21 -8.60 -2.33
CA LYS A 78 -9.43 -9.20 -1.77
C LYS A 78 -10.11 -10.07 -2.80
N LYS A 79 -10.64 -11.18 -2.35
CA LYS A 79 -11.43 -12.07 -3.20
C LYS A 79 -12.91 -11.76 -3.09
#